data_e2ffc0305cbeaf8f0038b0f47b5ecda0
#
_entry.id   e2ffc0305cbeaf8f0038b0f47b5ecda0
#
_cell.length_a   1.000
_cell.length_b   1.000
_cell.length_c   1.000
_cell.angle_alpha   90.00
_cell.angle_beta   90.00
_cell.angle_gamma   90.00
#
_symmetry.space_group_name_H-M   'P 1'
#
loop_
_entity.id
_entity.type
_entity.pdbx_description
1 polymer ?
#
loop_
_entity_poly.entity_id
_entity_poly.type
_entity_poly.pdbx_seq_one_letter_code
_entity_poly.pdbx_strand_id
1 'polypeptide(L)'
;MKRAICLLLAVVMLLALTACGGKGEKERKVIIPDWLNLESDMPLVKEGTEKTLRVWIRREPTCGPYQESWVYKYMTQVMNVNLEVTEVPGNSMQQQLAMAFASDELPDVMIGFQSYFNASRLTQHGAVDGQLVDITPYLTEKVMPNLYRVYEEFPNYRQAVTDSEGAIYGLGLIMSENYNTTPMTQWINYELLEKVGRKEPQTLDEFLDTMRAIKALDKSMVPIGGGYDTRNGIGMLVLNALGYLTTDPNGLAPAIRNGKVVLPAADKEAFGEYLRVLKTCYDEGLISKDYFTINGDQIGALVAEGKTAFLGGGAWPWQYDKNANENWWGLSPLTSDYNKTKQWPKATSAVTCGGFVITSACPDDMIALACRWADLGYEKHNYNIFNKGPHIEMEKDYMLGVGGWYYNEDLVHQFVDMENNPTKWANLNDYLDAKIHLWYAACWGYFDYDGSEDEIGYYVMNIYPDITGVEDPSIFRDYEPESGALNNVDYFTMAATLEIYPYITFDTYPGNVFLDPDLTEEVADLRTALNTYVRNEVGKFVTGKRALTDAELTKYFSEVNKAGAGRLLEIYVDYYNNLEK
;
A
#
# COMPACT_ATOMS: atom_id res chain seq x y z
N MET A 1 54.39 14.74 -28.09
CA MET A 1 53.63 14.93 -26.86
C MET A 1 52.10 14.83 -27.08
N LYS A 2 51.45 15.57 -28.00
CA LYS A 2 49.98 15.50 -28.20
C LYS A 2 49.45 14.11 -28.58
N ARG A 3 50.17 13.31 -29.41
CA ARG A 3 49.77 11.95 -29.79
C ARG A 3 49.90 10.92 -28.66
N ALA A 4 50.83 11.11 -27.74
CA ALA A 4 51.01 10.24 -26.57
C ALA A 4 49.94 10.44 -25.49
N ILE A 5 49.45 11.70 -25.33
CA ILE A 5 48.38 12.05 -24.42
C ILE A 5 47.03 11.49 -24.94
N CYS A 6 46.79 11.55 -26.26
CA CYS A 6 45.57 10.95 -26.82
C CYS A 6 45.54 9.42 -26.72
N LEU A 7 46.68 8.75 -26.81
CA LEU A 7 46.77 7.30 -26.60
C LEU A 7 46.57 6.91 -25.11
N LEU A 8 47.08 7.73 -24.19
CA LEU A 8 46.87 7.51 -22.76
C LEU A 8 45.39 7.74 -22.36
N LEU A 9 44.75 8.74 -22.92
CA LEU A 9 43.31 8.99 -22.70
C LEU A 9 42.43 7.90 -23.31
N ALA A 10 42.78 7.36 -24.49
CA ALA A 10 42.06 6.25 -25.10
C ALA A 10 42.22 4.93 -24.30
N VAL A 11 43.41 4.68 -23.73
CA VAL A 11 43.63 3.51 -22.86
C VAL A 11 42.93 3.66 -21.52
N VAL A 12 42.86 4.87 -20.96
CA VAL A 12 42.06 5.14 -19.73
C VAL A 12 40.57 5.03 -20.00
N MET A 13 40.07 5.46 -21.17
CA MET A 13 38.67 5.22 -21.55
C MET A 13 38.36 3.75 -21.83
N LEU A 14 39.29 2.99 -22.43
CA LEU A 14 39.12 1.53 -22.61
C LEU A 14 39.15 0.77 -21.27
N LEU A 15 39.97 1.21 -20.31
CA LEU A 15 39.99 0.64 -18.96
C LEU A 15 38.73 1.06 -18.14
N ALA A 16 38.13 2.21 -18.40
CA ALA A 16 36.87 2.63 -17.79
C ALA A 16 35.66 1.86 -18.37
N LEU A 17 35.72 1.47 -19.65
CA LEU A 17 34.67 0.66 -20.29
C LEU A 17 34.73 -0.83 -19.88
N THR A 18 35.87 -1.33 -19.40
CA THR A 18 35.95 -2.68 -18.80
C THR A 18 35.62 -2.71 -17.31
N ALA A 19 35.48 -1.55 -16.65
CA ALA A 19 35.00 -1.45 -15.26
C ALA A 19 33.47 -1.30 -15.14
N CYS A 20 32.77 -1.10 -16.25
CA CYS A 20 31.29 -1.16 -16.36
C CYS A 20 30.80 -2.51 -16.90
N GLY A 21 31.59 -3.58 -16.78
CA GLY A 21 31.08 -4.94 -16.85
C GLY A 21 30.27 -5.19 -15.57
N GLY A 22 28.99 -5.55 -15.72
CA GLY A 22 28.10 -5.83 -14.61
C GLY A 22 28.81 -6.60 -13.50
N LYS A 23 28.60 -6.20 -12.26
CA LYS A 23 29.00 -7.01 -11.11
C LYS A 23 28.22 -8.32 -11.27
N GLY A 24 28.82 -9.33 -11.88
CA GLY A 24 28.24 -10.66 -11.93
C GLY A 24 27.83 -11.02 -10.51
N GLU A 25 26.66 -11.58 -10.35
CA GLU A 25 26.24 -12.17 -9.10
C GLU A 25 27.41 -12.92 -8.48
N LYS A 26 27.90 -12.47 -7.33
CA LYS A 26 28.70 -13.31 -6.49
C LYS A 26 27.73 -14.39 -6.03
N GLU A 27 27.91 -15.60 -6.56
CA GLU A 27 27.24 -16.80 -6.07
C GLU A 27 27.45 -16.84 -4.55
N ARG A 28 26.47 -16.29 -3.78
CA ARG A 28 26.56 -16.24 -2.33
C ARG A 28 26.38 -17.66 -1.82
N LYS A 29 27.34 -18.11 -1.02
CA LYS A 29 27.22 -19.40 -0.37
C LYS A 29 26.16 -19.30 0.74
N VAL A 30 25.15 -20.15 0.70
CA VAL A 30 24.18 -20.30 1.80
C VAL A 30 24.92 -20.76 3.06
N ILE A 31 24.92 -19.93 4.09
CA ILE A 31 25.54 -20.20 5.38
C ILE A 31 24.45 -20.30 6.43
N ILE A 32 24.38 -21.43 7.10
CA ILE A 32 23.52 -21.64 8.27
C ILE A 32 24.43 -21.88 9.46
N PRO A 33 24.62 -20.87 10.33
CA PRO A 33 25.59 -20.98 11.41
C PRO A 33 25.05 -21.82 12.58
N ASP A 34 25.97 -22.48 13.29
CA ASP A 34 25.62 -23.36 14.41
C ASP A 34 24.96 -22.62 15.60
N TRP A 35 25.19 -21.31 15.73
CA TRP A 35 24.59 -20.49 16.77
C TRP A 35 23.15 -20.10 16.50
N LEU A 36 22.68 -20.26 15.26
CA LEU A 36 21.27 -20.02 14.90
C LEU A 36 20.41 -21.19 15.41
N ASN A 37 19.31 -20.87 16.06
CA ASN A 37 18.37 -21.89 16.51
C ASN A 37 17.40 -22.25 15.38
N LEU A 38 17.41 -23.50 14.98
CA LEU A 38 16.51 -24.05 13.96
C LEU A 38 15.55 -25.11 14.51
N GLU A 39 15.62 -25.38 15.82
CA GLU A 39 14.81 -26.41 16.48
C GLU A 39 13.53 -25.83 17.10
N SER A 40 13.55 -24.52 17.39
CA SER A 40 12.40 -23.76 17.89
C SER A 40 12.46 -22.31 17.42
N ASP A 41 11.35 -21.61 17.51
CA ASP A 41 11.27 -20.19 17.14
C ASP A 41 11.82 -19.27 18.25
N MET A 42 12.08 -19.77 19.44
CA MET A 42 12.53 -18.99 20.60
C MET A 42 13.68 -19.67 21.35
N PRO A 43 14.77 -18.94 21.64
CA PRO A 43 15.22 -17.71 20.96
C PRO A 43 15.77 -18.01 19.56
N LEU A 44 15.84 -17.02 18.68
CA LEU A 44 16.47 -17.19 17.35
C LEU A 44 17.99 -17.40 17.45
N VAL A 45 18.65 -16.70 18.35
CA VAL A 45 20.08 -16.86 18.63
C VAL A 45 20.27 -17.63 19.93
N LYS A 46 21.01 -18.72 19.88
CA LYS A 46 21.28 -19.57 21.05
C LYS A 46 21.92 -18.77 22.19
N GLU A 47 21.58 -19.11 23.42
CA GLU A 47 22.11 -18.47 24.62
C GLU A 47 23.65 -18.49 24.63
N GLY A 48 24.23 -17.40 25.14
CA GLY A 48 25.69 -17.21 25.19
C GLY A 48 26.31 -16.74 23.87
N THR A 49 25.51 -16.48 22.85
CA THR A 49 25.96 -15.87 21.59
C THR A 49 25.33 -14.49 21.44
N GLU A 50 26.11 -13.48 21.12
CA GLU A 50 25.62 -12.14 20.80
C GLU A 50 25.71 -11.88 19.31
N LYS A 51 24.60 -11.49 18.71
CA LYS A 51 24.49 -11.11 17.30
C LYS A 51 23.73 -9.81 17.14
N THR A 52 24.23 -8.95 16.26
CA THR A 52 23.67 -7.62 16.03
C THR A 52 23.34 -7.47 14.55
N LEU A 53 22.14 -6.98 14.25
CA LEU A 53 21.69 -6.56 12.93
C LEU A 53 21.55 -5.04 12.89
N ARG A 54 22.07 -4.41 11.85
CA ARG A 54 21.85 -3.00 11.55
C ARG A 54 20.54 -2.89 10.76
N VAL A 55 19.58 -2.14 11.29
CA VAL A 55 18.21 -2.09 10.75
C VAL A 55 17.84 -0.66 10.45
N TRP A 56 17.41 -0.42 9.22
CA TRP A 56 16.67 0.80 8.90
C TRP A 56 15.18 0.51 8.94
N ILE A 57 14.45 1.38 9.64
CA ILE A 57 13.01 1.26 9.77
C ILE A 57 12.31 2.57 9.43
N ARG A 58 11.23 2.50 8.69
CA ARG A 58 10.40 3.66 8.41
C ARG A 58 9.71 4.13 9.69
N ARG A 59 9.70 5.45 9.91
CA ARG A 59 8.99 6.08 11.01
C ARG A 59 8.02 7.14 10.51
N GLU A 60 6.81 7.11 11.04
CA GLU A 60 5.84 8.20 10.89
C GLU A 60 5.87 9.13 12.11
N PRO A 61 5.51 10.42 11.95
CA PRO A 61 5.55 11.40 13.04
C PRO A 61 4.66 11.03 14.24
N THR A 62 3.59 10.29 13.99
CA THR A 62 2.63 9.81 15.01
C THR A 62 3.14 8.63 15.81
N CYS A 63 4.16 7.91 15.31
CA CYS A 63 4.70 6.73 15.98
C CYS A 63 5.75 7.09 17.03
N GLY A 64 5.78 6.37 18.15
CA GLY A 64 6.84 6.45 19.15
C GLY A 64 8.21 5.95 18.66
N PRO A 65 9.29 6.11 19.44
CA PRO A 65 10.60 5.56 19.11
C PRO A 65 10.55 4.03 19.00
N TYR A 66 11.24 3.47 18.00
CA TYR A 66 11.23 2.03 17.77
C TYR A 66 11.75 1.21 18.97
N GLN A 67 12.76 1.73 19.66
CA GLN A 67 13.34 1.07 20.85
C GLN A 67 12.34 0.92 22.02
N GLU A 68 11.26 1.70 22.03
CA GLU A 68 10.20 1.59 23.01
C GLU A 68 9.12 0.58 22.59
N SER A 69 9.13 0.15 21.34
CA SER A 69 8.14 -0.76 20.78
C SER A 69 8.25 -2.19 21.34
N TRP A 70 7.12 -2.89 21.30
CA TRP A 70 7.08 -4.29 21.66
C TRP A 70 8.01 -5.14 20.79
N VAL A 71 7.99 -4.93 19.48
CA VAL A 71 8.81 -5.70 18.53
C VAL A 71 10.30 -5.60 18.86
N TYR A 72 10.80 -4.39 19.15
CA TYR A 72 12.19 -4.19 19.54
C TYR A 72 12.54 -4.96 20.82
N LYS A 73 11.71 -4.84 21.86
CA LYS A 73 11.91 -5.52 23.12
C LYS A 73 11.83 -7.04 22.96
N TYR A 74 10.86 -7.52 22.19
CA TYR A 74 10.71 -8.93 21.90
C TYR A 74 11.95 -9.49 21.18
N MET A 75 12.43 -8.83 20.12
CA MET A 75 13.62 -9.24 19.42
C MET A 75 14.87 -9.25 20.31
N THR A 76 15.04 -8.24 21.15
CA THR A 76 16.26 -8.11 21.99
C THR A 76 16.21 -8.96 23.24
N GLN A 77 15.06 -9.11 23.88
CA GLN A 77 14.96 -9.80 25.17
C GLN A 77 14.51 -11.26 25.04
N VAL A 78 13.61 -11.56 24.12
CA VAL A 78 13.06 -12.91 23.93
C VAL A 78 13.80 -13.66 22.83
N MET A 79 14.04 -13.02 21.67
CA MET A 79 14.69 -13.65 20.53
C MET A 79 16.21 -13.61 20.58
N ASN A 80 16.78 -12.92 21.55
CA ASN A 80 18.23 -12.80 21.79
C ASN A 80 18.99 -12.22 20.58
N VAL A 81 18.42 -11.19 19.91
CA VAL A 81 19.00 -10.50 18.78
C VAL A 81 19.19 -9.02 19.10
N ASN A 82 20.42 -8.52 19.07
CA ASN A 82 20.66 -7.09 19.21
C ASN A 82 20.32 -6.34 17.91
N LEU A 83 19.66 -5.18 18.02
CA LEU A 83 19.29 -4.35 16.87
C LEU A 83 19.91 -2.96 16.99
N GLU A 84 20.70 -2.57 16.01
CA GLU A 84 21.16 -1.19 15.80
C GLU A 84 20.21 -0.51 14.82
N VAL A 85 19.27 0.28 15.37
CA VAL A 85 18.17 0.83 14.59
C VAL A 85 18.44 2.25 14.15
N THR A 86 18.22 2.52 12.87
CA THR A 86 18.11 3.86 12.28
C THR A 86 16.69 4.09 11.81
N GLU A 87 16.01 5.07 12.39
CA GLU A 87 14.67 5.47 11.99
C GLU A 87 14.73 6.45 10.81
N VAL A 88 14.02 6.10 9.73
CA VAL A 88 13.95 6.91 8.51
C VAL A 88 12.56 7.56 8.41
N PRO A 89 12.46 8.91 8.49
CA PRO A 89 11.18 9.59 8.40
C PRO A 89 10.46 9.33 7.08
N GLY A 90 9.17 9.03 7.14
CA GLY A 90 8.35 8.68 5.97
C GLY A 90 8.32 9.77 4.89
N ASN A 91 8.34 11.04 5.29
CA ASN A 91 8.32 12.19 4.38
C ASN A 91 9.63 12.41 3.59
N SER A 92 10.77 11.90 4.06
CA SER A 92 12.08 11.98 3.39
C SER A 92 12.59 10.62 2.90
N MET A 93 11.85 9.58 3.13
CA MET A 93 12.22 8.19 2.85
C MET A 93 12.70 7.97 1.41
N GLN A 94 11.93 8.46 0.42
CA GLN A 94 12.26 8.28 -1.00
C GLN A 94 13.66 8.82 -1.34
N GLN A 95 13.99 9.98 -0.81
CA GLN A 95 15.29 10.62 -1.05
C GLN A 95 16.42 9.91 -0.30
N GLN A 96 16.19 9.54 0.97
CA GLN A 96 17.22 8.89 1.79
C GLN A 96 17.58 7.50 1.24
N LEU A 97 16.59 6.70 0.86
CA LEU A 97 16.84 5.40 0.27
C LEU A 97 17.56 5.53 -1.09
N ALA A 98 17.12 6.44 -1.95
CA ALA A 98 17.80 6.66 -3.23
C ALA A 98 19.27 7.05 -3.05
N MET A 99 19.60 7.88 -2.04
CA MET A 99 20.99 8.23 -1.71
C MET A 99 21.78 7.02 -1.17
N ALA A 100 21.18 6.22 -0.29
CA ALA A 100 21.83 5.05 0.28
C ALA A 100 22.18 4.02 -0.79
N PHE A 101 21.26 3.71 -1.71
CA PHE A 101 21.52 2.82 -2.83
C PHE A 101 22.56 3.38 -3.80
N ALA A 102 22.55 4.70 -4.06
CA ALA A 102 23.54 5.34 -4.92
C ALA A 102 24.95 5.35 -4.31
N SER A 103 25.07 5.42 -2.97
CA SER A 103 26.36 5.41 -2.25
C SER A 103 26.82 4.02 -1.81
N ASP A 104 25.97 3.00 -1.94
CA ASP A 104 26.17 1.63 -1.43
C ASP A 104 26.37 1.59 0.11
N GLU A 105 25.86 2.61 0.82
CA GLU A 105 25.88 2.70 2.29
C GLU A 105 24.59 2.11 2.86
N LEU A 106 24.50 0.79 2.92
CA LEU A 106 23.29 0.05 3.26
C LEU A 106 23.37 -0.56 4.67
N PRO A 107 22.23 -0.67 5.41
CA PRO A 107 22.12 -1.48 6.62
C PRO A 107 22.04 -2.97 6.24
N ASP A 108 21.93 -3.86 7.22
CA ASP A 108 21.73 -5.28 6.97
C ASP A 108 20.29 -5.59 6.53
N VAL A 109 19.32 -4.92 7.15
CA VAL A 109 17.88 -5.11 6.93
C VAL A 109 17.18 -3.76 6.81
N MET A 110 16.20 -3.68 5.90
CA MET A 110 15.31 -2.54 5.76
C MET A 110 13.85 -2.96 5.93
N ILE A 111 13.08 -2.23 6.75
CA ILE A 111 11.71 -2.59 7.15
C ILE A 111 10.76 -1.40 6.94
N GLY A 112 9.57 -1.69 6.37
CA GLY A 112 8.51 -0.69 6.25
C GLY A 112 8.61 0.20 5.01
N PHE A 113 9.43 -0.16 4.03
CA PHE A 113 9.67 0.65 2.84
C PHE A 113 8.96 0.15 1.58
N GLN A 114 7.83 -0.56 1.72
CA GLN A 114 7.05 -1.12 0.60
C GLN A 114 6.57 -0.06 -0.41
N SER A 115 6.45 1.20 -0.03
CA SER A 115 6.15 2.29 -0.96
C SER A 115 7.37 2.74 -1.78
N TYR A 116 8.57 2.34 -1.39
CA TYR A 116 9.80 2.47 -2.17
C TYR A 116 10.08 1.20 -2.96
N PHE A 117 10.06 0.03 -2.34
CA PHE A 117 10.36 -1.26 -2.95
C PHE A 117 9.13 -1.86 -3.64
N ASN A 118 8.84 -1.40 -4.84
CA ASN A 118 7.93 -2.09 -5.75
C ASN A 118 8.70 -3.14 -6.59
N ALA A 119 7.99 -3.96 -7.36
CA ALA A 119 8.59 -5.01 -8.18
C ALA A 119 9.76 -4.50 -9.04
N SER A 120 9.58 -3.37 -9.74
CA SER A 120 10.64 -2.78 -10.58
C SER A 120 11.90 -2.41 -9.80
N ARG A 121 11.77 -1.82 -8.60
CA ARG A 121 12.93 -1.48 -7.76
C ARG A 121 13.57 -2.69 -7.10
N LEU A 122 12.79 -3.71 -6.78
CA LEU A 122 13.32 -4.97 -6.29
C LEU A 122 14.17 -5.66 -7.38
N THR A 123 13.70 -5.69 -8.64
CA THR A 123 14.48 -6.17 -9.77
C THR A 123 15.73 -5.31 -9.98
N GLN A 124 15.61 -3.98 -9.98
CA GLN A 124 16.74 -3.09 -10.19
C GLN A 124 17.82 -3.29 -9.12
N HIS A 125 17.47 -3.15 -7.84
CA HIS A 125 18.44 -3.25 -6.76
C HIS A 125 18.88 -4.70 -6.47
N GLY A 126 18.03 -5.70 -6.77
CA GLY A 126 18.34 -7.11 -6.59
C GLY A 126 19.11 -7.68 -7.78
N ALA A 127 18.43 -7.94 -8.89
CA ALA A 127 18.98 -8.63 -10.04
C ALA A 127 20.04 -7.80 -10.81
N VAL A 128 19.82 -6.48 -10.96
CA VAL A 128 20.73 -5.62 -11.75
C VAL A 128 21.91 -5.13 -10.93
N ASP A 129 21.63 -4.47 -9.79
CA ASP A 129 22.67 -3.81 -8.98
C ASP A 129 23.34 -4.76 -7.98
N GLY A 130 22.74 -5.91 -7.66
CA GLY A 130 23.23 -6.88 -6.67
C GLY A 130 23.29 -6.32 -5.25
N GLN A 131 22.45 -5.33 -4.94
CA GLN A 131 22.41 -4.64 -3.63
C GLN A 131 21.38 -5.24 -2.67
N LEU A 132 20.53 -6.16 -3.12
CA LEU A 132 19.62 -6.94 -2.29
C LEU A 132 20.01 -8.42 -2.33
N VAL A 133 19.66 -9.14 -1.28
CA VAL A 133 19.90 -10.58 -1.18
C VAL A 133 18.72 -11.33 -1.77
N ASP A 134 19.00 -12.26 -2.69
CA ASP A 134 18.04 -13.29 -3.05
C ASP A 134 17.84 -14.24 -1.86
N ILE A 135 16.63 -14.29 -1.33
CA ILE A 135 16.28 -15.15 -0.19
C ILE A 135 15.82 -16.55 -0.60
N THR A 136 15.62 -16.80 -1.90
CA THR A 136 15.14 -18.10 -2.40
C THR A 136 15.93 -19.29 -1.88
N PRO A 137 17.28 -19.23 -1.78
CA PRO A 137 18.07 -20.33 -1.23
C PRO A 137 17.83 -20.61 0.27
N TYR A 138 17.29 -19.62 1.00
CA TYR A 138 16.94 -19.73 2.43
C TYR A 138 15.48 -20.11 2.64
N LEU A 139 14.63 -20.05 1.61
CA LEU A 139 13.22 -20.41 1.66
C LEU A 139 13.08 -21.95 1.70
N THR A 140 13.27 -22.51 2.85
CA THR A 140 13.24 -23.95 3.12
C THR A 140 12.42 -24.22 4.38
N GLU A 141 11.86 -25.41 4.50
CA GLU A 141 11.16 -25.87 5.70
C GLU A 141 12.02 -25.74 6.98
N LYS A 142 13.35 -25.70 6.84
CA LYS A 142 14.27 -25.62 7.96
C LYS A 142 14.57 -24.18 8.39
N VAL A 143 14.73 -23.24 7.45
CA VAL A 143 15.13 -21.86 7.73
C VAL A 143 13.93 -20.94 7.83
N MET A 144 12.94 -21.10 6.97
CA MET A 144 11.74 -20.28 6.92
C MET A 144 10.48 -21.17 6.87
N PRO A 145 10.20 -21.97 7.92
CA PRO A 145 9.13 -22.97 7.91
C PRO A 145 7.74 -22.38 7.69
N ASN A 146 7.46 -21.18 8.23
CA ASN A 146 6.16 -20.57 8.15
C ASN A 146 5.88 -20.05 6.73
N LEU A 147 6.78 -19.27 6.16
CA LEU A 147 6.65 -18.78 4.79
C LEU A 147 6.71 -19.91 3.77
N TYR A 148 7.59 -20.91 3.99
CA TYR A 148 7.67 -22.10 3.15
C TYR A 148 6.31 -22.79 3.07
N ARG A 149 5.64 -23.04 4.21
CA ARG A 149 4.30 -23.64 4.27
C ARG A 149 3.28 -22.79 3.51
N VAL A 150 3.26 -21.47 3.70
CA VAL A 150 2.32 -20.57 3.01
C VAL A 150 2.50 -20.65 1.49
N TYR A 151 3.73 -20.71 1.01
CA TYR A 151 4.01 -20.77 -0.43
C TYR A 151 3.78 -22.17 -1.04
N GLU A 152 3.88 -23.24 -0.25
CA GLU A 152 3.47 -24.58 -0.70
C GLU A 152 1.94 -24.69 -0.78
N GLU A 153 1.23 -24.08 0.17
CA GLU A 153 -0.24 -24.07 0.18
C GLU A 153 -0.81 -23.15 -0.90
N PHE A 154 -0.16 -22.00 -1.14
CA PHE A 154 -0.58 -20.98 -2.11
C PHE A 154 0.55 -20.63 -3.08
N PRO A 155 0.84 -21.46 -4.10
CA PRO A 155 1.94 -21.21 -5.05
C PRO A 155 1.83 -19.87 -5.81
N ASN A 156 0.60 -19.39 -6.03
CA ASN A 156 0.35 -18.08 -6.65
C ASN A 156 0.85 -16.91 -5.79
N TYR A 157 0.91 -17.05 -4.48
CA TYR A 157 1.50 -16.01 -3.61
C TYR A 157 3.00 -15.93 -3.77
N ARG A 158 3.68 -17.07 -3.89
CA ARG A 158 5.10 -17.11 -4.21
C ARG A 158 5.37 -16.48 -5.58
N GLN A 159 4.61 -16.85 -6.60
CA GLN A 159 4.76 -16.29 -7.95
C GLN A 159 4.62 -14.77 -7.96
N ALA A 160 3.72 -14.20 -7.14
CA ALA A 160 3.48 -12.75 -7.07
C ALA A 160 4.66 -11.92 -6.52
N VAL A 161 5.69 -12.54 -5.96
CA VAL A 161 6.90 -11.86 -5.42
C VAL A 161 8.19 -12.35 -6.05
N THR A 162 8.10 -13.31 -6.96
CA THR A 162 9.26 -13.93 -7.64
C THR A 162 9.52 -13.17 -8.95
N ASP A 163 10.77 -12.84 -9.20
CA ASP A 163 11.18 -12.22 -10.47
C ASP A 163 11.20 -13.22 -11.64
N SER A 164 11.57 -12.75 -12.84
CA SER A 164 11.61 -13.56 -14.06
C SER A 164 12.66 -14.70 -14.01
N GLU A 165 13.63 -14.64 -13.11
CA GLU A 165 14.70 -15.64 -12.96
C GLU A 165 14.44 -16.58 -11.76
N GLY A 166 13.38 -16.38 -11.02
CA GLY A 166 12.99 -17.20 -9.88
C GLY A 166 13.48 -16.70 -8.55
N ALA A 167 14.09 -15.50 -8.47
CA ALA A 167 14.61 -14.91 -7.25
C ALA A 167 13.55 -14.11 -6.48
N ILE A 168 13.71 -14.02 -5.16
CA ILE A 168 12.87 -13.23 -4.26
C ILE A 168 13.76 -12.26 -3.49
N TYR A 169 13.64 -10.96 -3.79
CA TYR A 169 14.45 -9.89 -3.18
C TYR A 169 13.76 -9.12 -2.07
N GLY A 170 12.48 -9.33 -1.85
CA GLY A 170 11.75 -8.63 -0.81
C GLY A 170 10.47 -9.33 -0.41
N LEU A 171 10.23 -9.35 0.88
CA LEU A 171 9.05 -9.93 1.48
C LEU A 171 8.02 -8.85 1.77
N GLY A 172 6.76 -9.21 1.73
CA GLY A 172 5.66 -8.30 2.00
C GLY A 172 4.54 -8.95 2.77
N LEU A 173 3.44 -8.25 2.84
CA LEU A 173 2.23 -8.73 3.47
C LEU A 173 1.52 -9.70 2.52
N ILE A 174 1.16 -10.86 3.03
CA ILE A 174 0.25 -11.81 2.40
C ILE A 174 -1.07 -11.72 3.16
N MET A 175 -2.14 -11.43 2.43
CA MET A 175 -3.48 -11.35 3.00
C MET A 175 -4.34 -12.45 2.39
N SER A 176 -5.11 -13.16 3.21
CA SER A 176 -6.05 -14.16 2.71
C SER A 176 -7.05 -13.53 1.73
N GLU A 177 -7.60 -14.34 0.82
CA GLU A 177 -8.49 -13.84 -0.24
C GLU A 177 -9.69 -13.06 0.32
N ASN A 178 -10.22 -13.47 1.45
CA ASN A 178 -11.36 -12.83 2.09
C ASN A 178 -11.05 -11.40 2.55
N TYR A 179 -9.86 -11.14 3.08
CA TYR A 179 -9.46 -9.79 3.48
C TYR A 179 -9.08 -8.93 2.29
N ASN A 180 -8.46 -9.50 1.29
CA ASN A 180 -8.03 -8.81 0.09
C ASN A 180 -9.16 -8.23 -0.75
N THR A 181 -10.37 -8.70 -0.54
CA THR A 181 -11.55 -8.13 -1.18
C THR A 181 -11.98 -6.81 -0.57
N THR A 182 -11.38 -6.40 0.57
CA THR A 182 -11.66 -5.10 1.17
C THR A 182 -11.15 -3.99 0.25
N PRO A 183 -12.03 -3.29 -0.48
CA PRO A 183 -11.60 -2.27 -1.43
C PRO A 183 -11.20 -0.99 -0.71
N MET A 184 -10.54 -0.11 -1.43
CA MET A 184 -10.39 1.28 -1.00
C MET A 184 -11.75 1.94 -0.99
N THR A 185 -12.38 2.00 0.18
CA THR A 185 -13.71 2.59 0.37
C THR A 185 -13.70 4.05 -0.07
N GLN A 186 -14.65 4.41 -0.90
CA GLN A 186 -14.95 5.81 -1.20
C GLN A 186 -15.92 6.30 -0.13
N TRP A 187 -15.66 7.45 0.46
CA TRP A 187 -16.42 7.94 1.60
C TRP A 187 -17.32 9.09 1.21
N ILE A 188 -18.57 9.06 1.69
CA ILE A 188 -19.52 10.14 1.51
C ILE A 188 -20.13 10.56 2.85
N ASN A 189 -20.33 11.88 3.04
CA ASN A 189 -20.91 12.43 4.24
C ASN A 189 -22.44 12.48 4.11
N TYR A 190 -23.14 11.61 4.82
CA TYR A 190 -24.59 11.49 4.78
C TYR A 190 -25.31 12.66 5.45
N GLU A 191 -24.75 13.25 6.50
CA GLU A 191 -25.31 14.45 7.11
C GLU A 191 -25.44 15.60 6.08
N LEU A 192 -24.44 15.76 5.22
CA LEU A 192 -24.47 16.75 4.15
C LEU A 192 -25.45 16.38 3.03
N LEU A 193 -25.61 15.08 2.71
CA LEU A 193 -26.66 14.62 1.78
C LEU A 193 -28.05 14.99 2.29
N GLU A 194 -28.34 14.71 3.55
CA GLU A 194 -29.62 15.02 4.18
C GLU A 194 -29.88 16.52 4.20
N LYS A 195 -28.89 17.35 4.53
CA LYS A 195 -29.01 18.82 4.51
C LYS A 195 -29.43 19.38 3.15
N VAL A 196 -29.06 18.72 2.06
CA VAL A 196 -29.45 19.12 0.69
C VAL A 196 -30.63 18.33 0.14
N GLY A 197 -31.21 17.42 0.94
CA GLY A 197 -32.35 16.58 0.54
C GLY A 197 -32.03 15.62 -0.59
N ARG A 198 -30.78 15.11 -0.66
CA ARG A 198 -30.33 14.16 -1.67
C ARG A 198 -30.15 12.77 -1.07
N LYS A 199 -30.36 11.76 -1.89
CA LYS A 199 -29.98 10.38 -1.60
C LYS A 199 -28.56 10.12 -2.10
N GLU A 200 -28.02 8.98 -1.76
CA GLU A 200 -26.77 8.50 -2.29
C GLU A 200 -26.80 8.48 -3.83
N PRO A 201 -25.82 9.14 -4.50
CA PRO A 201 -25.76 9.18 -5.95
C PRO A 201 -25.42 7.79 -6.53
N GLN A 202 -26.08 7.44 -7.64
CA GLN A 202 -25.90 6.18 -8.35
C GLN A 202 -25.12 6.34 -9.65
N THR A 203 -25.09 7.55 -10.18
CA THR A 203 -24.38 7.90 -11.41
C THR A 203 -23.40 9.04 -11.17
N LEU A 204 -22.42 9.17 -12.06
CA LEU A 204 -21.46 10.27 -12.01
C LEU A 204 -22.13 11.64 -12.12
N ASP A 205 -23.19 11.75 -12.93
CA ASP A 205 -23.95 13.00 -13.06
C ASP A 205 -24.71 13.34 -11.77
N GLU A 206 -25.38 12.36 -11.15
CA GLU A 206 -26.05 12.55 -9.85
C GLU A 206 -25.04 12.94 -8.76
N PHE A 207 -23.84 12.36 -8.79
CA PHE A 207 -22.77 12.73 -7.87
C PHE A 207 -22.36 14.20 -8.04
N LEU A 208 -22.10 14.64 -9.26
CA LEU A 208 -21.75 16.03 -9.54
C LEU A 208 -22.87 16.99 -9.13
N ASP A 209 -24.13 16.65 -9.41
CA ASP A 209 -25.27 17.46 -9.02
C ASP A 209 -25.44 17.53 -7.50
N THR A 210 -25.14 16.45 -6.79
CA THR A 210 -25.13 16.41 -5.33
C THR A 210 -24.02 17.30 -4.78
N MET A 211 -22.81 17.23 -5.33
CA MET A 211 -21.69 18.08 -4.91
C MET A 211 -21.98 19.58 -5.20
N ARG A 212 -22.67 19.91 -6.29
CA ARG A 212 -23.15 21.28 -6.57
C ARG A 212 -24.16 21.76 -5.52
N ALA A 213 -25.12 20.91 -5.14
CA ALA A 213 -26.10 21.24 -4.11
C ALA A 213 -25.41 21.50 -2.76
N ILE A 214 -24.43 20.69 -2.37
CA ILE A 214 -23.64 20.87 -1.14
C ILE A 214 -22.80 22.15 -1.23
N LYS A 215 -22.16 22.43 -2.36
CA LYS A 215 -21.44 23.70 -2.60
C LYS A 215 -22.32 24.93 -2.42
N ALA A 216 -23.60 24.82 -2.74
CA ALA A 216 -24.55 25.91 -2.60
C ALA A 216 -24.95 26.20 -1.14
N LEU A 217 -24.71 25.30 -0.19
CA LEU A 217 -24.95 25.55 1.23
C LEU A 217 -24.07 26.69 1.75
N ASP A 218 -22.79 26.70 1.35
CA ASP A 218 -21.82 27.73 1.72
C ASP A 218 -20.75 27.86 0.63
N LYS A 219 -20.38 29.08 0.27
CA LYS A 219 -19.34 29.37 -0.72
C LYS A 219 -17.95 28.84 -0.30
N SER A 220 -17.71 28.65 1.00
CA SER A 220 -16.46 28.10 1.54
C SER A 220 -16.39 26.57 1.39
N MET A 221 -17.47 25.87 1.08
CA MET A 221 -17.47 24.43 0.88
C MET A 221 -16.53 24.03 -0.26
N VAL A 222 -15.80 22.92 -0.03
CA VAL A 222 -15.01 22.18 -1.01
C VAL A 222 -15.54 20.74 -0.97
N PRO A 223 -16.70 20.47 -1.61
CA PRO A 223 -17.43 19.23 -1.38
C PRO A 223 -16.65 17.96 -1.69
N ILE A 224 -15.71 18.04 -2.63
CA ILE A 224 -14.85 16.92 -3.01
C ILE A 224 -13.46 17.18 -2.44
N GLY A 225 -13.08 16.40 -1.44
CA GLY A 225 -11.76 16.45 -0.81
C GLY A 225 -10.67 15.76 -1.62
N GLY A 226 -9.46 15.80 -1.05
CA GLY A 226 -8.29 15.19 -1.65
C GLY A 226 -7.61 16.01 -2.73
N GLY A 227 -6.59 15.43 -3.35
CA GLY A 227 -5.77 16.06 -4.37
C GLY A 227 -5.46 15.12 -5.54
N TYR A 228 -4.87 15.67 -6.61
CA TYR A 228 -4.58 14.92 -7.83
C TYR A 228 -3.64 13.74 -7.61
N ASP A 229 -2.56 13.96 -6.86
CA ASP A 229 -1.54 12.93 -6.61
C ASP A 229 -1.84 12.07 -5.36
N THR A 230 -3.03 12.19 -4.81
CA THR A 230 -3.43 11.46 -3.61
C THR A 230 -4.56 10.50 -3.91
N ARG A 231 -4.56 9.34 -3.25
CA ARG A 231 -5.68 8.39 -3.31
C ARG A 231 -6.98 8.96 -2.72
N ASN A 232 -6.87 10.07 -1.99
CA ASN A 232 -8.00 10.75 -1.34
C ASN A 232 -8.84 11.58 -2.33
N GLY A 233 -8.35 11.79 -3.56
CA GLY A 233 -9.04 12.57 -4.59
C GLY A 233 -10.09 11.76 -5.35
N ILE A 234 -10.84 12.47 -6.20
CA ILE A 234 -11.94 11.92 -7.00
C ILE A 234 -11.50 11.00 -8.14
N GLY A 235 -10.20 10.99 -8.49
CA GLY A 235 -9.71 10.37 -9.73
C GLY A 235 -10.10 8.90 -9.88
N MET A 236 -9.93 8.11 -8.83
CA MET A 236 -10.28 6.68 -8.83
C MET A 236 -11.79 6.46 -9.03
N LEU A 237 -12.65 7.23 -8.36
CA LEU A 237 -14.09 7.14 -8.52
C LEU A 237 -14.50 7.40 -9.98
N VAL A 238 -13.97 8.45 -10.58
CA VAL A 238 -14.28 8.83 -11.98
C VAL A 238 -13.79 7.77 -12.95
N LEU A 239 -12.53 7.32 -12.83
CA LEU A 239 -11.97 6.31 -13.74
C LEU A 239 -12.77 5.00 -13.70
N ASN A 240 -13.16 4.54 -12.50
CA ASN A 240 -13.98 3.33 -12.39
C ASN A 240 -15.41 3.55 -12.92
N ALA A 241 -16.02 4.71 -12.73
CA ALA A 241 -17.30 5.05 -13.35
C ALA A 241 -17.22 5.09 -14.90
N LEU A 242 -16.05 5.37 -15.46
CA LEU A 242 -15.80 5.31 -16.91
C LEU A 242 -15.42 3.89 -17.41
N GLY A 243 -15.40 2.90 -16.52
CA GLY A 243 -15.16 1.49 -16.84
C GLY A 243 -13.71 1.03 -16.75
N TYR A 244 -12.80 1.85 -16.23
CA TYR A 244 -11.42 1.42 -15.95
C TYR A 244 -11.33 0.73 -14.59
N LEU A 245 -11.01 -0.54 -14.58
CA LEU A 245 -10.73 -1.26 -13.33
C LEU A 245 -9.31 -0.93 -12.87
N THR A 246 -9.18 0.09 -12.05
CA THR A 246 -7.90 0.62 -11.59
C THR A 246 -7.97 1.16 -10.16
N THR A 247 -6.89 0.99 -9.42
CA THR A 247 -6.64 1.66 -8.12
C THR A 247 -5.76 2.91 -8.28
N ASP A 248 -5.29 3.20 -9.50
CA ASP A 248 -4.52 4.42 -9.79
C ASP A 248 -5.45 5.59 -10.10
N PRO A 249 -5.44 6.67 -9.30
CA PRO A 249 -6.33 7.82 -9.51
C PRO A 249 -5.99 8.66 -10.73
N ASN A 250 -4.80 8.47 -11.32
CA ASN A 250 -4.27 9.33 -12.38
C ASN A 250 -4.32 8.68 -13.78
N GLY A 251 -4.66 7.39 -13.83
CA GLY A 251 -4.74 6.64 -15.08
C GLY A 251 -3.39 6.37 -15.75
N LEU A 252 -2.31 6.33 -14.96
CA LEU A 252 -0.94 6.11 -15.42
C LEU A 252 -0.48 4.65 -15.25
N ALA A 253 -1.19 3.87 -14.44
CA ALA A 253 -1.01 2.44 -14.34
C ALA A 253 -1.89 1.70 -15.37
N PRO A 254 -1.49 0.47 -15.79
CA PRO A 254 -2.35 -0.35 -16.62
C PRO A 254 -3.64 -0.72 -15.90
N ALA A 255 -4.72 -0.80 -16.65
CA ALA A 255 -6.05 -1.13 -16.16
C ALA A 255 -6.73 -2.13 -17.09
N ILE A 256 -7.76 -2.79 -16.61
CA ILE A 256 -8.66 -3.58 -17.47
C ILE A 256 -9.88 -2.71 -17.79
N ARG A 257 -10.23 -2.65 -19.07
CA ARG A 257 -11.45 -2.02 -19.56
C ARG A 257 -12.06 -2.86 -20.67
N ASN A 258 -13.31 -3.27 -20.52
CA ASN A 258 -13.98 -4.16 -21.47
C ASN A 258 -13.17 -5.44 -21.78
N GLY A 259 -12.56 -6.06 -20.77
CA GLY A 259 -11.73 -7.26 -20.90
C GLY A 259 -10.39 -7.07 -21.61
N LYS A 260 -9.93 -5.82 -21.77
CA LYS A 260 -8.66 -5.51 -22.43
C LYS A 260 -7.75 -4.70 -21.50
N VAL A 261 -6.46 -4.98 -21.59
CA VAL A 261 -5.45 -4.13 -20.94
C VAL A 261 -5.38 -2.79 -21.68
N VAL A 262 -5.50 -1.71 -20.92
CA VAL A 262 -5.43 -0.33 -21.41
C VAL A 262 -4.55 0.50 -20.50
N LEU A 263 -4.00 1.59 -21.02
CA LEU A 263 -3.41 2.66 -20.24
C LEU A 263 -4.39 3.84 -20.26
N PRO A 264 -5.14 4.11 -19.17
CA PRO A 264 -6.25 5.07 -19.20
C PRO A 264 -5.86 6.42 -19.76
N ALA A 265 -4.70 6.99 -19.36
CA ALA A 265 -4.23 8.29 -19.83
C ALA A 265 -3.97 8.35 -21.35
N ALA A 266 -3.83 7.21 -22.03
CA ALA A 266 -3.66 7.10 -23.47
C ALA A 266 -4.92 6.61 -24.20
N ASP A 267 -5.99 6.28 -23.47
CA ASP A 267 -7.23 5.78 -24.06
C ASP A 267 -8.11 6.93 -24.59
N LYS A 268 -8.27 6.96 -25.90
CA LYS A 268 -9.05 7.99 -26.61
C LYS A 268 -10.56 7.91 -26.35
N GLU A 269 -11.06 6.74 -25.91
CA GLU A 269 -12.51 6.52 -25.79
C GLU A 269 -13.11 7.25 -24.58
N ALA A 270 -12.45 7.18 -23.43
CA ALA A 270 -13.06 7.68 -22.20
C ALA A 270 -12.20 8.66 -21.39
N PHE A 271 -10.88 8.74 -21.59
CA PHE A 271 -10.03 9.64 -20.79
C PHE A 271 -10.34 11.14 -21.03
N GLY A 272 -10.86 11.47 -22.20
CA GLY A 272 -11.36 12.84 -22.48
C GLY A 272 -12.48 13.23 -21.51
N GLU A 273 -13.33 12.30 -21.12
CA GLU A 273 -14.40 12.54 -20.14
C GLU A 273 -13.85 12.71 -18.72
N TYR A 274 -12.86 11.91 -18.32
CA TYR A 274 -12.13 12.12 -17.07
C TYR A 274 -11.62 13.58 -16.95
N LEU A 275 -11.03 14.10 -18.02
CA LEU A 275 -10.55 15.49 -18.05
C LEU A 275 -11.69 16.51 -17.95
N ARG A 276 -12.86 16.23 -18.60
CA ARG A 276 -14.05 17.10 -18.52
C ARG A 276 -14.61 17.15 -17.10
N VAL A 277 -14.71 16.01 -16.45
CA VAL A 277 -15.16 15.92 -15.05
C VAL A 277 -14.24 16.70 -14.13
N LEU A 278 -12.93 16.48 -14.18
CA LEU A 278 -11.98 17.21 -13.33
C LEU A 278 -12.02 18.72 -13.59
N LYS A 279 -12.12 19.13 -14.86
CA LYS A 279 -12.24 20.54 -15.22
C LYS A 279 -13.52 21.15 -14.68
N THR A 280 -14.65 20.47 -14.80
CA THR A 280 -15.93 20.90 -14.25
C THR A 280 -15.83 21.08 -12.73
N CYS A 281 -15.29 20.09 -12.02
CA CYS A 281 -15.08 20.18 -10.58
C CYS A 281 -14.18 21.37 -10.19
N TYR A 282 -13.15 21.65 -10.96
CA TYR A 282 -12.25 22.77 -10.72
C TYR A 282 -12.91 24.13 -11.00
N ASP A 283 -13.57 24.27 -12.14
CA ASP A 283 -14.22 25.52 -12.55
C ASP A 283 -15.37 25.92 -11.60
N GLU A 284 -16.18 24.95 -11.18
CA GLU A 284 -17.29 25.14 -10.25
C GLU A 284 -16.85 25.21 -8.78
N GLY A 285 -15.57 25.00 -8.48
CA GLY A 285 -15.02 25.02 -7.13
C GLY A 285 -15.51 23.87 -6.25
N LEU A 286 -15.83 22.72 -6.86
CA LEU A 286 -16.19 21.51 -6.14
C LEU A 286 -14.95 20.82 -5.56
N ILE A 287 -13.77 20.98 -6.17
CA ILE A 287 -12.46 20.63 -5.66
C ILE A 287 -11.68 21.88 -5.26
N SER A 288 -10.64 21.70 -4.43
CA SER A 288 -9.74 22.80 -4.04
C SER A 288 -9.07 23.44 -5.24
N LYS A 289 -8.86 24.76 -5.19
CA LYS A 289 -8.02 25.47 -6.19
C LYS A 289 -6.56 24.99 -6.14
N ASP A 290 -6.13 24.43 -5.01
CA ASP A 290 -4.83 23.83 -4.80
C ASP A 290 -4.81 22.31 -5.09
N TYR A 291 -5.79 21.79 -5.82
CA TYR A 291 -5.99 20.34 -6.07
C TYR A 291 -4.71 19.60 -6.51
N PHE A 292 -3.82 20.27 -7.24
CA PHE A 292 -2.54 19.71 -7.69
C PHE A 292 -1.39 19.83 -6.68
N THR A 293 -1.61 20.48 -5.54
CA THR A 293 -0.57 20.77 -4.53
C THR A 293 -1.04 20.62 -3.10
N ILE A 294 -2.32 20.38 -2.86
CA ILE A 294 -2.91 20.21 -1.52
C ILE A 294 -2.27 19.02 -0.81
N ASN A 295 -2.00 19.17 0.48
CA ASN A 295 -1.43 18.12 1.32
C ASN A 295 -2.44 17.54 2.32
N GLY A 296 -2.03 16.49 3.07
CA GLY A 296 -2.89 15.80 4.03
C GLY A 296 -3.45 16.71 5.13
N ASP A 297 -2.64 17.61 5.67
CA ASP A 297 -3.07 18.53 6.73
C ASP A 297 -4.18 19.48 6.25
N GLN A 298 -4.04 19.99 5.03
CA GLN A 298 -5.05 20.86 4.41
C GLN A 298 -6.35 20.11 4.12
N ILE A 299 -6.25 18.84 3.69
CA ILE A 299 -7.42 17.96 3.50
C ILE A 299 -8.11 17.71 4.84
N GLY A 300 -7.32 17.35 5.87
CA GLY A 300 -7.83 17.13 7.22
C GLY A 300 -8.56 18.34 7.80
N ALA A 301 -8.03 19.54 7.58
CA ALA A 301 -8.68 20.79 8.02
C ALA A 301 -10.06 20.98 7.35
N LEU A 302 -10.18 20.70 6.05
CA LEU A 302 -11.47 20.80 5.35
C LEU A 302 -12.51 19.81 5.90
N VAL A 303 -12.08 18.60 6.26
CA VAL A 303 -12.96 17.58 6.86
C VAL A 303 -13.39 18.01 8.28
N ALA A 304 -12.43 18.39 9.12
CA ALA A 304 -12.68 18.82 10.50
C ALA A 304 -13.58 20.06 10.59
N GLU A 305 -13.55 20.92 9.58
CA GLU A 305 -14.43 22.10 9.46
C GLU A 305 -15.80 21.77 8.84
N GLY A 306 -16.07 20.50 8.50
CA GLY A 306 -17.33 20.07 7.87
C GLY A 306 -17.52 20.63 6.45
N LYS A 307 -16.45 20.96 5.74
CA LYS A 307 -16.48 21.58 4.40
C LYS A 307 -16.41 20.58 3.26
N THR A 308 -16.21 19.30 3.56
CA THR A 308 -16.02 18.22 2.58
C THR A 308 -17.10 17.17 2.75
N ALA A 309 -17.65 16.69 1.64
CA ALA A 309 -18.68 15.66 1.59
C ALA A 309 -18.21 14.35 0.99
N PHE A 310 -17.09 14.36 0.26
CA PHE A 310 -16.52 13.18 -0.38
C PHE A 310 -15.01 13.10 -0.14
N LEU A 311 -14.56 11.89 0.16
CA LEU A 311 -13.14 11.53 0.24
C LEU A 311 -12.89 10.23 -0.54
N GLY A 312 -11.83 10.20 -1.35
CA GLY A 312 -11.38 9.00 -2.02
C GLY A 312 -10.72 7.99 -1.07
N GLY A 313 -10.48 6.81 -1.56
CA GLY A 313 -10.11 5.60 -0.83
C GLY A 313 -8.79 5.57 -0.08
N GLY A 314 -8.03 6.65 -0.08
CA GLY A 314 -6.81 6.75 0.74
C GLY A 314 -7.00 7.56 2.02
N ALA A 315 -8.22 8.06 2.28
CA ALA A 315 -8.56 8.81 3.47
C ALA A 315 -9.44 7.96 4.40
N TRP A 316 -9.27 8.25 5.67
CA TRP A 316 -10.07 7.66 6.73
C TRP A 316 -10.75 8.81 7.47
N PRO A 317 -12.07 9.03 7.30
CA PRO A 317 -12.75 10.21 7.85
C PRO A 317 -12.53 10.42 9.35
N TRP A 318 -12.45 9.35 10.15
CA TRP A 318 -12.23 9.45 11.61
C TRP A 318 -10.85 9.97 12.01
N GLN A 319 -9.88 10.04 11.12
CA GLN A 319 -8.60 10.70 11.41
C GLN A 319 -8.80 12.21 11.61
N TYR A 320 -9.87 12.76 11.06
CA TYR A 320 -10.13 14.19 10.99
C TYR A 320 -11.45 14.59 11.66
N ASP A 321 -12.45 13.71 11.67
CA ASP A 321 -13.78 13.93 12.24
C ASP A 321 -14.06 12.91 13.34
N LYS A 322 -14.23 13.38 14.58
CA LYS A 322 -14.48 12.51 15.75
C LYS A 322 -15.83 11.81 15.69
N ASN A 323 -16.79 12.36 14.93
CA ASN A 323 -18.12 11.82 14.73
C ASN A 323 -18.25 11.17 13.34
N ALA A 324 -17.14 10.66 12.80
CA ALA A 324 -17.14 10.07 11.46
C ALA A 324 -18.13 8.90 11.34
N ASN A 325 -18.27 8.09 12.38
CA ASN A 325 -19.21 6.98 12.44
C ASN A 325 -20.68 7.40 12.34
N GLU A 326 -21.01 8.65 12.69
CA GLU A 326 -22.37 9.19 12.57
C GLU A 326 -22.61 9.86 11.21
N ASN A 327 -21.55 10.46 10.64
CA ASN A 327 -21.66 11.37 9.51
C ASN A 327 -21.23 10.75 8.18
N TRP A 328 -20.34 9.77 8.19
CA TRP A 328 -19.74 9.23 6.99
C TRP A 328 -20.07 7.76 6.79
N TRP A 329 -20.13 7.35 5.52
CA TRP A 329 -20.31 5.96 5.13
C TRP A 329 -19.64 5.66 3.79
N GLY A 330 -19.61 4.39 3.40
CA GLY A 330 -19.15 3.98 2.09
C GLY A 330 -20.06 4.50 0.97
N LEU A 331 -19.47 4.87 -0.15
CA LEU A 331 -20.18 5.21 -1.38
C LEU A 331 -20.08 4.04 -2.34
N SER A 332 -21.22 3.51 -2.80
CA SER A 332 -21.21 2.48 -3.85
C SER A 332 -20.61 3.00 -5.16
N PRO A 333 -20.06 2.10 -6.00
CA PRO A 333 -19.55 2.49 -7.31
C PRO A 333 -20.61 3.17 -8.16
N LEU A 334 -20.17 4.16 -8.93
CA LEU A 334 -21.03 4.93 -9.82
C LEU A 334 -21.03 4.34 -11.23
N THR A 335 -22.13 4.53 -11.95
CA THR A 335 -22.22 4.34 -13.40
C THR A 335 -22.07 5.65 -14.15
N SER A 336 -21.85 5.57 -15.46
CA SER A 336 -21.82 6.72 -16.37
C SER A 336 -22.33 6.33 -17.75
N ASP A 337 -22.31 7.26 -18.71
CA ASP A 337 -22.62 6.93 -20.11
C ASP A 337 -21.59 5.99 -20.76
N TYR A 338 -20.39 5.94 -20.22
CA TYR A 338 -19.30 5.08 -20.70
C TYR A 338 -19.34 3.68 -20.08
N ASN A 339 -19.97 3.52 -18.91
CA ASN A 339 -20.09 2.24 -18.21
C ASN A 339 -21.42 2.17 -17.44
N LYS A 340 -22.29 1.25 -17.85
CA LYS A 340 -23.61 1.03 -17.25
C LYS A 340 -23.60 0.01 -16.11
N THR A 341 -22.47 -0.61 -15.83
CA THR A 341 -22.34 -1.64 -14.80
C THR A 341 -21.58 -1.08 -13.62
N LYS A 342 -22.16 -1.16 -12.42
CA LYS A 342 -21.40 -0.91 -11.19
C LYS A 342 -20.33 -1.96 -11.04
N GLN A 343 -19.10 -1.53 -10.88
CA GLN A 343 -17.94 -2.40 -10.68
C GLN A 343 -16.86 -1.67 -9.89
N TRP A 344 -16.08 -2.42 -9.15
CA TRP A 344 -14.97 -1.87 -8.38
C TRP A 344 -13.78 -2.83 -8.45
N PRO A 345 -12.57 -2.33 -8.66
CA PRO A 345 -11.40 -3.20 -8.71
C PRO A 345 -11.11 -3.78 -7.34
N LYS A 346 -10.69 -5.02 -7.28
CA LYS A 346 -10.02 -5.59 -6.11
C LYS A 346 -8.92 -4.63 -5.63
N ALA A 347 -8.86 -4.38 -4.32
CA ALA A 347 -8.06 -3.29 -3.78
C ALA A 347 -6.55 -3.45 -3.97
N THR A 348 -6.04 -4.65 -3.84
CA THR A 348 -4.61 -4.94 -3.91
C THR A 348 -4.37 -6.35 -4.45
N SER A 349 -3.12 -6.63 -4.82
CA SER A 349 -2.63 -8.00 -4.88
C SER A 349 -2.77 -8.65 -3.49
N ALA A 350 -3.12 -9.94 -3.44
CA ALA A 350 -3.09 -10.73 -2.21
C ALA A 350 -1.73 -10.66 -1.51
N VAL A 351 -0.72 -10.34 -2.27
CA VAL A 351 0.66 -10.27 -1.82
C VAL A 351 1.25 -8.92 -2.17
N THR A 352 1.77 -8.22 -1.19
CA THR A 352 2.63 -7.05 -1.40
C THR A 352 4.10 -7.48 -1.42
N CYS A 353 4.99 -6.59 -1.81
CA CYS A 353 6.44 -6.85 -1.79
C CYS A 353 7.19 -5.70 -1.11
N GLY A 354 8.43 -5.93 -0.69
CA GLY A 354 9.34 -4.89 -0.22
C GLY A 354 9.06 -4.32 1.17
N GLY A 355 8.23 -4.97 1.98
CA GLY A 355 8.03 -4.61 3.39
C GLY A 355 9.21 -4.98 4.29
N PHE A 356 9.91 -6.05 3.94
CA PHE A 356 11.14 -6.53 4.57
C PHE A 356 12.14 -6.91 3.49
N VAL A 357 13.31 -6.29 3.46
CA VAL A 357 14.38 -6.60 2.51
C VAL A 357 15.70 -6.78 3.24
N ILE A 358 16.53 -7.72 2.77
CA ILE A 358 17.90 -7.96 3.24
C ILE A 358 18.83 -7.39 2.20
N THR A 359 19.77 -6.54 2.61
CA THR A 359 20.68 -5.90 1.67
C THR A 359 21.97 -6.68 1.49
N SER A 360 22.73 -6.34 0.47
CA SER A 360 24.05 -6.92 0.21
C SER A 360 25.09 -6.60 1.29
N ALA A 361 24.83 -5.62 2.14
CA ALA A 361 25.69 -5.27 3.28
C ALA A 361 25.52 -6.21 4.48
N CYS A 362 24.46 -7.03 4.50
CA CYS A 362 24.27 -8.06 5.53
C CYS A 362 25.39 -9.10 5.42
N PRO A 363 26.13 -9.40 6.51
CA PRO A 363 27.14 -10.46 6.49
C PRO A 363 26.54 -11.82 6.11
N ASP A 364 27.27 -12.60 5.32
CA ASP A 364 26.77 -13.87 4.79
C ASP A 364 26.31 -14.85 5.90
N ASP A 365 26.96 -14.83 7.07
CA ASP A 365 26.58 -15.64 8.23
C ASP A 365 25.38 -15.07 9.02
N MET A 366 24.91 -13.87 8.70
CA MET A 366 23.76 -13.22 9.35
C MET A 366 22.48 -13.30 8.50
N ILE A 367 22.58 -13.63 7.22
CA ILE A 367 21.41 -13.67 6.31
C ILE A 367 20.36 -14.67 6.81
N ALA A 368 20.80 -15.88 7.24
CA ALA A 368 19.87 -16.88 7.77
C ALA A 368 19.12 -16.38 9.03
N LEU A 369 19.77 -15.57 9.88
CA LEU A 369 19.11 -14.94 11.02
C LEU A 369 18.07 -13.92 10.58
N ALA A 370 18.39 -13.07 9.61
CA ALA A 370 17.43 -12.11 9.08
C ALA A 370 16.22 -12.81 8.41
N CYS A 371 16.44 -13.91 7.70
CA CYS A 371 15.38 -14.76 7.16
C CYS A 371 14.49 -15.38 8.25
N ARG A 372 15.09 -15.89 9.33
CA ARG A 372 14.35 -16.42 10.48
C ARG A 372 13.50 -15.34 11.16
N TRP A 373 14.05 -14.13 11.31
CA TRP A 373 13.28 -13.00 11.82
C TRP A 373 12.08 -12.69 10.92
N ALA A 374 12.30 -12.58 9.62
CA ALA A 374 11.21 -12.34 8.68
C ALA A 374 10.14 -13.45 8.73
N ASP A 375 10.56 -14.71 8.89
CA ASP A 375 9.66 -15.86 8.94
C ASP A 375 8.68 -15.83 10.12
N LEU A 376 9.06 -15.21 11.24
CA LEU A 376 8.16 -15.05 12.39
C LEU A 376 6.87 -14.31 12.04
N GLY A 377 6.90 -13.37 11.09
CA GLY A 377 5.72 -12.65 10.63
C GLY A 377 4.73 -13.52 9.83
N TYR A 378 5.18 -14.68 9.35
CA TYR A 378 4.36 -15.63 8.57
C TYR A 378 3.82 -16.79 9.40
N GLU A 379 4.10 -16.82 10.69
CA GLU A 379 3.38 -17.68 11.60
C GLU A 379 1.95 -17.16 11.77
N LYS A 380 0.99 -18.05 11.76
CA LYS A 380 -0.44 -17.79 11.57
C LYS A 380 -1.02 -16.66 12.44
N HIS A 381 -0.57 -16.53 13.68
CA HIS A 381 -1.09 -15.55 14.64
C HIS A 381 -0.18 -14.33 14.85
N ASN A 382 1.07 -14.41 14.39
CA ASN A 382 2.06 -13.39 14.70
C ASN A 382 1.86 -12.07 13.97
N TYR A 383 1.20 -12.06 12.79
CA TYR A 383 0.92 -10.80 12.10
C TYR A 383 0.14 -9.81 12.98
N ASN A 384 -0.92 -10.29 13.64
CA ASN A 384 -1.70 -9.45 14.54
C ASN A 384 -0.86 -8.93 15.71
N ILE A 385 0.02 -9.76 16.24
CA ILE A 385 0.94 -9.41 17.33
C ILE A 385 1.92 -8.32 16.85
N PHE A 386 2.54 -8.48 15.68
CA PHE A 386 3.44 -7.48 15.12
C PHE A 386 2.73 -6.20 14.72
N ASN A 387 1.47 -6.27 14.29
CA ASN A 387 0.68 -5.12 13.89
C ASN A 387 0.03 -4.38 15.08
N LYS A 388 -0.45 -5.10 16.09
CA LYS A 388 -1.25 -4.53 17.19
C LYS A 388 -0.56 -4.57 18.55
N GLY A 389 0.63 -5.11 18.60
CA GLY A 389 1.32 -5.39 19.85
C GLY A 389 0.83 -6.69 20.50
N PRO A 390 1.34 -7.06 21.69
CA PRO A 390 1.07 -8.33 22.32
C PRO A 390 -0.37 -8.40 22.86
N HIS A 391 -0.97 -9.58 22.79
CA HIS A 391 -2.10 -9.89 23.65
C HIS A 391 -1.67 -9.79 25.12
N ILE A 392 -2.56 -9.39 26.02
CA ILE A 392 -2.21 -9.16 27.43
C ILE A 392 -1.62 -10.40 28.11
N GLU A 393 -2.01 -11.60 27.70
CA GLU A 393 -1.43 -12.84 28.25
C GLU A 393 0.04 -13.00 27.83
N MET A 394 0.41 -12.66 26.60
CA MET A 394 1.82 -12.65 26.18
C MET A 394 2.64 -11.61 26.94
N GLU A 395 2.07 -10.43 27.20
CA GLU A 395 2.76 -9.42 28.00
C GLU A 395 3.01 -9.90 29.44
N LYS A 396 2.06 -10.64 30.03
CA LYS A 396 2.25 -11.28 31.35
C LYS A 396 3.35 -12.32 31.31
N ASP A 397 3.45 -13.10 30.24
CA ASP A 397 4.45 -14.15 30.09
C ASP A 397 5.85 -13.57 29.86
N TYR A 398 5.97 -12.55 29.02
CA TYR A 398 7.27 -11.97 28.63
C TYR A 398 7.69 -10.77 29.47
N MET A 399 6.74 -10.10 30.15
CA MET A 399 6.99 -8.95 31.03
C MET A 399 7.79 -7.82 30.36
N LEU A 400 7.46 -7.50 29.10
CA LEU A 400 8.21 -6.50 28.29
C LEU A 400 7.90 -5.06 28.67
N GLY A 401 6.87 -4.84 29.46
CA GLY A 401 6.57 -3.53 30.02
C GLY A 401 5.81 -2.59 29.09
N VAL A 402 5.10 -3.12 28.12
CA VAL A 402 4.38 -2.32 27.11
C VAL A 402 2.87 -2.29 27.30
N GLY A 403 2.31 -3.18 28.13
CA GLY A 403 0.88 -3.43 28.19
C GLY A 403 0.42 -4.33 27.04
N GLY A 404 -0.87 -4.52 26.91
CA GLY A 404 -1.40 -5.42 25.90
C GLY A 404 -2.88 -5.18 25.62
N TRP A 405 -3.42 -5.95 24.70
CA TRP A 405 -4.83 -5.90 24.33
C TRP A 405 -5.55 -7.22 24.64
N TYR A 406 -6.85 -7.16 24.73
CA TYR A 406 -7.75 -8.31 24.83
C TYR A 406 -9.13 -7.94 24.28
N TYR A 407 -9.98 -8.93 24.00
CA TYR A 407 -11.39 -8.71 23.72
C TYR A 407 -12.20 -8.76 25.01
N ASN A 408 -13.08 -7.77 25.21
CA ASN A 408 -14.06 -7.82 26.29
C ASN A 408 -15.23 -8.78 25.97
N GLU A 409 -16.22 -8.89 26.86
CA GLU A 409 -17.40 -9.76 26.68
C GLU A 409 -18.25 -9.38 25.45
N ASP A 410 -18.18 -8.11 25.01
CA ASP A 410 -18.85 -7.59 23.83
C ASP A 410 -18.01 -7.73 22.55
N LEU A 411 -16.89 -8.46 22.61
CA LEU A 411 -15.90 -8.62 21.55
C LEU A 411 -15.30 -7.29 21.05
N VAL A 412 -15.25 -6.28 21.91
CA VAL A 412 -14.60 -5.00 21.62
C VAL A 412 -13.17 -5.03 22.13
N HIS A 413 -12.22 -4.60 21.31
CA HIS A 413 -10.82 -4.45 21.71
C HIS A 413 -10.69 -3.52 22.91
N GLN A 414 -10.04 -4.00 23.93
CA GLN A 414 -9.64 -3.23 25.11
C GLN A 414 -8.13 -3.22 25.20
N PHE A 415 -7.58 -2.07 25.58
CA PHE A 415 -6.15 -1.91 25.81
C PHE A 415 -5.91 -1.60 27.27
N VAL A 416 -4.96 -2.30 27.85
CA VAL A 416 -4.58 -2.15 29.25
C VAL A 416 -3.10 -1.82 29.36
N ASP A 417 -2.76 -1.04 30.37
CA ASP A 417 -1.37 -0.80 30.73
C ASP A 417 -0.77 -2.01 31.50
N MET A 418 0.47 -1.87 31.93
CA MET A 418 1.19 -2.89 32.69
C MET A 418 0.47 -3.36 33.95
N GLU A 419 -0.37 -2.53 34.55
CA GLU A 419 -1.09 -2.83 35.78
C GLU A 419 -2.50 -3.39 35.48
N ASN A 420 -2.81 -3.71 34.24
CA ASN A 420 -4.13 -4.12 33.75
C ASN A 420 -5.22 -3.06 33.96
N ASN A 421 -4.86 -1.79 34.03
CA ASN A 421 -5.85 -0.73 34.05
C ASN A 421 -6.29 -0.41 32.63
N PRO A 422 -7.59 -0.19 32.39
CA PRO A 422 -8.05 0.32 31.09
C PRO A 422 -7.27 1.57 30.73
N THR A 423 -6.69 1.60 29.54
CA THR A 423 -5.96 2.76 29.10
C THR A 423 -6.93 3.92 28.81
N LYS A 424 -6.42 5.14 28.88
CA LYS A 424 -7.18 6.34 28.47
C LYS A 424 -7.41 6.42 26.95
N TRP A 425 -6.93 5.43 26.22
CA TRP A 425 -7.00 5.39 24.77
C TRP A 425 -8.44 5.10 24.35
N ALA A 426 -9.02 5.98 23.57
CA ALA A 426 -10.39 5.88 23.13
C ALA A 426 -10.60 4.76 22.09
N ASN A 427 -9.52 4.40 21.39
CA ASN A 427 -9.53 3.38 20.34
C ASN A 427 -8.13 2.81 20.13
N LEU A 428 -8.05 1.76 19.30
CA LEU A 428 -6.80 1.08 18.94
C LEU A 428 -5.74 2.04 18.40
N ASN A 429 -6.11 2.96 17.51
CA ASN A 429 -5.16 3.87 16.88
C ASN A 429 -4.50 4.81 17.91
N ASP A 430 -5.28 5.37 18.85
CA ASP A 430 -4.73 6.22 19.91
C ASP A 430 -3.70 5.47 20.77
N TYR A 431 -3.95 4.19 21.05
CA TYR A 431 -3.04 3.33 21.78
C TYR A 431 -1.77 3.03 20.98
N LEU A 432 -1.95 2.66 19.71
CA LEU A 432 -0.87 2.33 18.81
C LEU A 432 0.00 3.55 18.47
N ASP A 433 -0.59 4.71 18.23
CA ASP A 433 0.10 5.96 17.91
C ASP A 433 0.90 6.49 19.10
N ALA A 434 0.48 6.19 20.34
CA ALA A 434 1.07 6.80 21.50
C ALA A 434 2.43 6.25 21.91
N LYS A 435 2.72 4.94 21.74
CA LYS A 435 3.98 4.36 22.23
C LYS A 435 4.47 3.07 21.59
N ILE A 436 3.60 2.27 20.96
CA ILE A 436 3.92 0.86 20.70
C ILE A 436 3.96 0.55 19.22
N HIS A 437 3.25 1.35 18.44
CA HIS A 437 2.91 1.01 17.07
C HIS A 437 3.95 1.47 16.06
N LEU A 438 4.15 0.56 15.15
CA LEU A 438 4.94 0.75 13.96
C LEU A 438 4.18 0.13 12.80
N TRP A 439 3.13 0.81 12.35
CA TRP A 439 2.35 0.42 11.16
C TRP A 439 3.25 -0.09 10.04
N TYR A 440 4.42 0.50 9.93
CA TYR A 440 5.37 0.20 8.88
C TYR A 440 6.35 -0.91 9.23
N ALA A 441 6.48 -1.27 10.50
CA ALA A 441 7.26 -2.42 10.94
C ALA A 441 6.52 -3.75 10.72
N ALA A 442 5.21 -3.72 10.55
CA ALA A 442 4.36 -4.87 10.26
C ALA A 442 3.93 -4.92 8.79
N CYS A 443 4.79 -4.49 7.88
CA CYS A 443 4.51 -4.49 6.44
C CYS A 443 4.89 -5.79 5.73
N TRP A 444 5.14 -6.84 6.51
CA TRP A 444 5.34 -8.20 6.02
C TRP A 444 4.67 -9.18 6.99
N GLY A 445 4.32 -10.34 6.50
CA GLY A 445 3.71 -11.41 7.28
C GLY A 445 2.51 -12.02 6.57
N TYR A 446 1.91 -13.03 7.19
CA TYR A 446 0.73 -13.70 6.71
C TYR A 446 -0.48 -13.34 7.58
N PHE A 447 -1.46 -12.75 6.94
CA PHE A 447 -2.72 -12.38 7.56
C PHE A 447 -3.81 -13.31 7.05
N ASP A 448 -4.15 -14.30 7.85
CA ASP A 448 -5.17 -15.28 7.55
C ASP A 448 -6.43 -15.05 8.40
N TYR A 449 -7.55 -14.89 7.73
CA TYR A 449 -8.86 -14.90 8.36
C TYR A 449 -9.43 -16.31 8.32
N ASP A 450 -9.02 -17.16 9.22
CA ASP A 450 -9.55 -18.53 9.28
C ASP A 450 -10.85 -18.67 10.10
N GLY A 451 -11.35 -17.56 10.63
CA GLY A 451 -12.54 -17.53 11.48
C GLY A 451 -12.31 -18.07 12.89
N SER A 452 -11.05 -18.16 13.35
CA SER A 452 -10.76 -18.54 14.73
C SER A 452 -11.12 -17.43 15.71
N GLU A 453 -11.52 -17.79 16.92
CA GLU A 453 -12.03 -16.87 17.96
C GLU A 453 -11.03 -15.80 18.39
N ASP A 454 -9.75 -15.98 18.10
CA ASP A 454 -8.65 -15.10 18.53
C ASP A 454 -8.32 -13.97 17.53
N GLU A 455 -9.07 -13.86 16.41
CA GLU A 455 -8.76 -12.93 15.31
C GLU A 455 -9.80 -11.84 15.12
N ILE A 456 -9.34 -10.65 14.73
CA ILE A 456 -10.22 -9.52 14.34
C ILE A 456 -11.14 -9.91 13.20
N GLY A 457 -10.67 -10.78 12.29
CA GLY A 457 -11.48 -11.36 11.24
C GLY A 457 -12.67 -12.15 11.76
N TYR A 458 -12.51 -12.87 12.87
CA TYR A 458 -13.61 -13.55 13.54
C TYR A 458 -14.73 -12.59 13.94
N TYR A 459 -14.36 -11.44 14.51
CA TYR A 459 -15.34 -10.43 14.91
C TYR A 459 -16.19 -9.95 13.74
N VAL A 460 -15.56 -9.60 12.63
CA VAL A 460 -16.26 -9.11 11.44
C VAL A 460 -17.03 -10.22 10.75
N MET A 461 -16.43 -11.40 10.56
CA MET A 461 -17.04 -12.54 9.86
C MET A 461 -18.16 -13.21 10.67
N ASN A 462 -18.12 -13.19 12.00
CA ASN A 462 -19.18 -13.76 12.83
C ASN A 462 -20.34 -12.80 13.10
N ILE A 463 -20.10 -11.49 13.08
CA ILE A 463 -21.20 -10.52 13.12
C ILE A 463 -21.93 -10.47 11.78
N TYR A 464 -21.21 -10.77 10.66
CA TYR A 464 -21.76 -10.84 9.31
C TYR A 464 -21.50 -12.20 8.67
N PRO A 465 -22.07 -13.30 9.20
CA PRO A 465 -21.77 -14.66 8.72
C PRO A 465 -22.17 -14.90 7.26
N ASP A 466 -22.90 -13.98 6.64
CA ASP A 466 -23.39 -14.12 5.26
C ASP A 466 -23.26 -12.81 4.47
N ILE A 467 -22.03 -12.24 4.47
CA ILE A 467 -21.71 -11.02 3.70
C ILE A 467 -22.02 -11.23 2.20
N THR A 468 -21.85 -12.45 1.70
CA THR A 468 -22.06 -12.79 0.29
C THR A 468 -23.54 -12.92 -0.12
N GLY A 469 -24.46 -12.97 0.84
CA GLY A 469 -25.91 -13.12 0.63
C GLY A 469 -26.73 -11.85 0.86
N VAL A 470 -26.10 -10.73 1.23
CA VAL A 470 -26.81 -9.49 1.52
C VAL A 470 -27.07 -8.72 0.23
N GLU A 471 -28.34 -8.66 -0.18
CA GLU A 471 -28.76 -7.92 -1.39
C GLU A 471 -28.66 -6.39 -1.22
N ASP A 472 -28.79 -5.89 0.00
CA ASP A 472 -28.74 -4.46 0.31
C ASP A 472 -27.78 -4.17 1.48
N PRO A 473 -26.52 -3.84 1.19
CA PRO A 473 -25.53 -3.51 2.22
C PRO A 473 -25.88 -2.27 3.06
N SER A 474 -26.75 -1.41 2.58
CA SER A 474 -27.15 -0.19 3.31
C SER A 474 -27.85 -0.48 4.64
N ILE A 475 -28.35 -1.70 4.84
CA ILE A 475 -28.93 -2.12 6.13
C ILE A 475 -27.93 -2.01 7.28
N PHE A 476 -26.63 -2.13 7.00
CA PHE A 476 -25.59 -2.03 8.02
C PHE A 476 -25.32 -0.60 8.47
N ARG A 477 -25.64 0.40 7.66
CA ARG A 477 -25.56 1.81 8.03
C ARG A 477 -26.51 2.15 9.17
N ASP A 478 -27.74 1.62 9.10
CA ASP A 478 -28.79 1.86 10.08
C ASP A 478 -28.79 0.81 11.21
N TYR A 479 -27.83 -0.10 11.19
CA TYR A 479 -27.66 -1.11 12.22
C TYR A 479 -26.88 -0.52 13.39
N GLU A 480 -27.59 -0.25 14.50
CA GLU A 480 -26.96 0.06 15.79
C GLU A 480 -26.78 -1.25 16.56
N PRO A 481 -25.58 -1.84 16.57
CA PRO A 481 -25.33 -2.99 17.43
C PRO A 481 -25.51 -2.58 18.90
N GLU A 482 -26.21 -3.39 19.67
CA GLU A 482 -26.44 -3.17 21.12
C GLU A 482 -25.13 -2.96 21.91
N SER A 483 -24.02 -3.43 21.36
CA SER A 483 -22.68 -3.35 21.94
C SER A 483 -21.95 -2.01 21.78
N GLY A 484 -22.47 -1.05 21.01
CA GLY A 484 -21.73 0.17 20.64
C GLY A 484 -20.54 -0.10 19.70
N ALA A 485 -20.53 -1.22 18.98
CA ALA A 485 -19.43 -1.66 18.11
C ALA A 485 -19.10 -0.64 17.01
N LEU A 486 -20.05 0.19 16.56
CA LEU A 486 -19.80 1.28 15.61
C LEU A 486 -18.87 2.37 16.14
N ASN A 487 -18.62 2.41 17.45
CA ASN A 487 -17.58 3.26 18.04
C ASN A 487 -16.17 2.68 17.86
N ASN A 488 -16.06 1.42 17.41
CA ASN A 488 -14.80 0.82 17.02
C ASN A 488 -14.51 1.15 15.56
N VAL A 489 -13.38 1.80 15.31
CA VAL A 489 -12.95 2.25 13.96
C VAL A 489 -12.84 1.08 12.98
N ASP A 490 -12.32 -0.05 13.42
CA ASP A 490 -12.14 -1.23 12.56
C ASP A 490 -13.50 -1.78 12.10
N TYR A 491 -14.44 -1.88 13.04
CA TYR A 491 -15.80 -2.32 12.75
C TYR A 491 -16.52 -1.37 11.79
N PHE A 492 -16.48 -0.07 12.08
CA PHE A 492 -17.08 0.95 11.22
C PHE A 492 -16.53 0.92 9.79
N THR A 493 -15.21 0.77 9.67
CA THR A 493 -14.54 0.69 8.36
C THR A 493 -15.01 -0.52 7.58
N MET A 494 -15.08 -1.67 8.22
CA MET A 494 -15.49 -2.90 7.56
C MET A 494 -16.97 -2.84 7.16
N ALA A 495 -17.84 -2.36 8.05
CA ALA A 495 -19.26 -2.19 7.75
C ALA A 495 -19.48 -1.23 6.55
N ALA A 496 -18.79 -0.09 6.53
CA ALA A 496 -18.86 0.84 5.40
C ALA A 496 -18.32 0.26 4.09
N THR A 497 -17.37 -0.67 4.17
CA THR A 497 -16.80 -1.36 3.00
C THR A 497 -17.82 -2.29 2.33
N LEU A 498 -18.80 -2.79 3.08
CA LEU A 498 -19.83 -3.68 2.54
C LEU A 498 -20.66 -3.02 1.43
N GLU A 499 -20.77 -1.69 1.39
CA GLU A 499 -21.42 -0.96 0.29
C GLU A 499 -20.75 -1.22 -1.06
N ILE A 500 -19.47 -1.55 -1.07
CA ILE A 500 -18.69 -1.75 -2.30
C ILE A 500 -18.53 -3.24 -2.61
N TYR A 501 -18.60 -4.08 -1.60
CA TYR A 501 -18.32 -5.51 -1.70
C TYR A 501 -19.08 -6.24 -2.83
N PRO A 502 -20.39 -6.02 -3.07
CA PRO A 502 -21.14 -6.69 -4.14
C PRO A 502 -20.65 -6.37 -5.55
N TYR A 503 -19.83 -5.32 -5.70
CA TYR A 503 -19.36 -4.81 -6.98
C TYR A 503 -17.89 -5.11 -7.24
N ILE A 504 -17.22 -5.82 -6.32
CA ILE A 504 -15.80 -6.14 -6.47
C ILE A 504 -15.61 -7.11 -7.64
N THR A 505 -14.64 -6.80 -8.47
CA THR A 505 -14.18 -7.68 -9.54
C THR A 505 -12.72 -8.05 -9.36
N PHE A 506 -12.42 -9.31 -9.62
CA PHE A 506 -11.07 -9.85 -9.57
C PHE A 506 -10.35 -9.76 -10.92
N ASP A 507 -11.05 -9.43 -12.01
CA ASP A 507 -10.48 -9.24 -13.33
C ASP A 507 -9.79 -7.86 -13.41
N THR A 508 -8.70 -7.74 -12.67
CA THR A 508 -7.87 -6.53 -12.59
C THR A 508 -6.47 -6.80 -13.11
N TYR A 509 -5.76 -5.74 -13.51
CA TYR A 509 -4.35 -5.88 -13.87
C TYR A 509 -3.52 -6.23 -12.62
N PRO A 510 -2.51 -7.11 -12.70
CA PRO A 510 -1.68 -7.50 -11.56
C PRO A 510 -1.06 -6.32 -10.82
N GLY A 511 -1.07 -6.37 -9.50
CA GLY A 511 -0.48 -5.32 -8.66
C GLY A 511 1.05 -5.31 -8.70
N ASN A 512 1.66 -6.49 -8.70
CA ASN A 512 3.11 -6.67 -8.83
C ASN A 512 3.44 -7.12 -10.26
N VAL A 513 4.33 -6.39 -10.92
CA VAL A 513 4.76 -6.64 -12.30
C VAL A 513 6.27 -6.79 -12.28
N PHE A 514 6.73 -8.04 -12.29
CA PHE A 514 8.15 -8.38 -12.38
C PHE A 514 8.51 -8.63 -13.85
N LEU A 515 9.29 -7.72 -14.41
CA LEU A 515 9.77 -7.77 -15.79
C LEU A 515 11.25 -8.21 -15.80
N ASP A 516 11.71 -8.67 -16.94
CA ASP A 516 13.15 -8.88 -17.16
C ASP A 516 13.92 -7.58 -16.91
N PRO A 517 15.19 -7.66 -16.47
CA PRO A 517 16.00 -6.48 -16.14
C PRO A 517 16.01 -5.41 -17.21
N ASP A 518 16.22 -5.78 -18.48
CA ASP A 518 16.25 -4.84 -19.61
C ASP A 518 14.90 -4.13 -19.82
N LEU A 519 13.78 -4.86 -19.67
CA LEU A 519 12.43 -4.29 -19.76
C LEU A 519 12.10 -3.44 -18.52
N THR A 520 12.65 -3.78 -17.37
CA THR A 520 12.48 -3.00 -16.13
C THR A 520 13.06 -1.60 -16.29
N GLU A 521 14.27 -1.45 -16.85
CA GLU A 521 14.89 -0.16 -17.15
C GLU A 521 14.10 0.62 -18.20
N GLU A 522 13.74 -0.02 -19.32
CA GLU A 522 12.92 0.59 -20.37
C GLU A 522 11.58 1.12 -19.80
N VAL A 523 10.88 0.33 -19.00
CA VAL A 523 9.61 0.72 -18.37
C VAL A 523 9.79 1.86 -17.39
N ALA A 524 10.87 1.89 -16.60
CA ALA A 524 11.14 2.97 -15.65
C ALA A 524 11.31 4.32 -16.38
N ASP A 525 12.04 4.34 -17.50
CA ASP A 525 12.25 5.51 -18.32
C ASP A 525 10.94 5.98 -18.99
N LEU A 526 10.21 5.05 -19.62
CA LEU A 526 8.93 5.33 -20.25
C LEU A 526 7.91 5.89 -19.24
N ARG A 527 7.80 5.30 -18.06
CA ARG A 527 6.90 5.77 -17.00
C ARG A 527 7.28 7.16 -16.50
N THR A 528 8.57 7.44 -16.33
CA THR A 528 9.05 8.76 -15.86
C THR A 528 8.68 9.85 -16.86
N ALA A 529 8.94 9.62 -18.14
CA ALA A 529 8.60 10.56 -19.21
C ALA A 529 7.08 10.76 -19.32
N LEU A 530 6.33 9.66 -19.31
CA LEU A 530 4.87 9.65 -19.43
C LEU A 530 4.19 10.34 -18.25
N ASN A 531 4.57 9.99 -17.02
CA ASN A 531 4.00 10.57 -15.81
C ASN A 531 4.21 12.08 -15.77
N THR A 532 5.41 12.54 -16.09
CA THR A 532 5.73 13.97 -16.16
C THR A 532 4.88 14.68 -17.21
N TYR A 533 4.76 14.10 -18.37
CA TYR A 533 3.98 14.68 -19.46
C TYR A 533 2.48 14.74 -19.11
N VAL A 534 1.88 13.61 -18.74
CA VAL A 534 0.44 13.51 -18.44
C VAL A 534 0.05 14.43 -17.29
N ARG A 535 0.80 14.42 -16.18
CA ARG A 535 0.54 15.30 -15.05
C ARG A 535 0.50 16.78 -15.46
N ASN A 536 1.47 17.22 -16.25
CA ASN A 536 1.55 18.60 -16.73
C ASN A 536 0.36 18.95 -17.63
N GLU A 537 -0.01 18.06 -18.53
CA GLU A 537 -1.10 18.33 -19.47
C GLU A 537 -2.48 18.26 -18.80
N VAL A 538 -2.72 17.29 -17.91
CA VAL A 538 -3.93 17.24 -17.08
C VAL A 538 -4.07 18.55 -16.30
N GLY A 539 -3.00 18.99 -15.64
CA GLY A 539 -3.01 20.28 -14.94
C GLY A 539 -3.35 21.48 -15.84
N LYS A 540 -2.84 21.50 -17.08
CA LYS A 540 -3.16 22.57 -18.04
C LYS A 540 -4.63 22.51 -18.51
N PHE A 541 -5.16 21.33 -18.80
CA PHE A 541 -6.56 21.17 -19.18
C PHE A 541 -7.50 21.58 -18.05
N VAL A 542 -7.28 21.07 -16.85
CA VAL A 542 -8.13 21.33 -15.68
C VAL A 542 -8.11 22.80 -15.29
N THR A 543 -6.94 23.45 -15.29
CA THR A 543 -6.81 24.87 -14.93
C THR A 543 -7.15 25.83 -16.08
N GLY A 544 -7.51 25.31 -17.27
CA GLY A 544 -7.87 26.11 -18.43
C GLY A 544 -6.69 26.73 -19.20
N LYS A 545 -5.44 26.36 -18.86
CA LYS A 545 -4.23 26.80 -19.61
C LYS A 545 -4.09 26.11 -20.96
N ARG A 546 -4.76 24.97 -21.14
CA ARG A 546 -4.95 24.28 -22.41
C ARG A 546 -6.46 24.10 -22.62
N ALA A 547 -6.96 24.47 -23.80
CA ALA A 547 -8.40 24.38 -24.08
C ALA A 547 -8.84 22.91 -24.20
N LEU A 548 -9.93 22.54 -23.51
CA LEU A 548 -10.45 21.18 -23.57
C LEU A 548 -11.42 21.03 -24.75
N THR A 549 -10.87 20.95 -25.96
CA THR A 549 -11.58 20.75 -27.23
C THR A 549 -11.17 19.42 -27.84
N ASP A 550 -11.99 18.88 -28.76
CA ASP A 550 -11.70 17.61 -29.42
C ASP A 550 -10.38 17.69 -30.25
N ALA A 551 -10.07 18.87 -30.82
CA ALA A 551 -8.81 19.08 -31.50
C ALA A 551 -7.59 19.00 -30.55
N GLU A 552 -7.67 19.64 -29.39
CA GLU A 552 -6.61 19.59 -28.40
C GLU A 552 -6.51 18.21 -27.73
N LEU A 553 -7.61 17.50 -27.55
CA LEU A 553 -7.60 16.10 -27.08
C LEU A 553 -6.93 15.19 -28.11
N THR A 554 -7.24 15.34 -29.41
CA THR A 554 -6.59 14.58 -30.48
C THR A 554 -5.08 14.81 -30.48
N LYS A 555 -4.66 16.06 -30.30
CA LYS A 555 -3.24 16.43 -30.17
C LYS A 555 -2.62 15.80 -28.90
N TYR A 556 -3.29 15.88 -27.77
CA TYR A 556 -2.84 15.28 -26.51
C TYR A 556 -2.57 13.78 -26.67
N PHE A 557 -3.52 13.02 -27.23
CA PHE A 557 -3.32 11.58 -27.44
C PHE A 557 -2.19 11.24 -28.39
N SER A 558 -1.94 12.09 -29.40
CA SER A 558 -0.76 11.95 -30.26
C SER A 558 0.55 12.20 -29.49
N GLU A 559 0.55 13.18 -28.61
CA GLU A 559 1.70 13.56 -27.78
C GLU A 559 1.99 12.50 -26.69
N VAL A 560 0.95 11.95 -26.03
CA VAL A 560 1.06 10.85 -25.08
C VAL A 560 1.71 9.62 -25.73
N ASN A 561 1.28 9.26 -26.94
CA ASN A 561 1.91 8.16 -27.67
C ASN A 561 3.39 8.43 -28.00
N LYS A 562 3.73 9.67 -28.37
CA LYS A 562 5.14 10.06 -28.58
C LYS A 562 5.96 10.05 -27.29
N ALA A 563 5.33 10.27 -26.15
CA ALA A 563 5.97 10.14 -24.83
C ALA A 563 6.18 8.68 -24.38
N GLY A 564 5.79 7.70 -25.22
CA GLY A 564 6.08 6.28 -24.99
C GLY A 564 4.89 5.42 -24.55
N ALA A 565 3.67 5.98 -24.47
CA ALA A 565 2.51 5.23 -23.98
C ALA A 565 2.20 3.98 -24.82
N GLY A 566 2.39 4.03 -26.15
CA GLY A 566 2.18 2.86 -27.02
C GLY A 566 3.11 1.71 -26.67
N ARG A 567 4.40 2.00 -26.54
CA ARG A 567 5.41 0.98 -26.17
C ARG A 567 5.18 0.42 -24.77
N LEU A 568 4.86 1.28 -23.81
CA LEU A 568 4.55 0.88 -22.45
C LEU A 568 3.33 -0.05 -22.40
N LEU A 569 2.28 0.27 -23.17
CA LEU A 569 1.09 -0.57 -23.28
C LEU A 569 1.40 -1.93 -23.90
N GLU A 570 2.24 -2.00 -24.96
CA GLU A 570 2.69 -3.25 -25.56
C GLU A 570 3.34 -4.17 -24.51
N ILE A 571 4.27 -3.63 -23.71
CA ILE A 571 4.95 -4.41 -22.64
C ILE A 571 3.94 -4.93 -21.64
N TYR A 572 2.99 -4.11 -21.22
CA TYR A 572 1.97 -4.54 -20.24
C TYR A 572 0.98 -5.56 -20.81
N VAL A 573 0.61 -5.45 -22.07
CA VAL A 573 -0.23 -6.44 -22.76
C VAL A 573 0.50 -7.79 -22.89
N ASP A 574 1.77 -7.76 -23.28
CA ASP A 574 2.58 -8.97 -23.40
C ASP A 574 2.75 -9.65 -22.05
N TYR A 575 3.06 -8.90 -20.99
CA TYR A 575 3.15 -9.43 -19.63
C TYR A 575 1.83 -10.10 -19.21
N TYR A 576 0.70 -9.41 -19.39
CA TYR A 576 -0.62 -9.93 -18.99
C TYR A 576 -1.02 -11.20 -19.75
N ASN A 577 -0.69 -11.27 -21.03
CA ASN A 577 -1.01 -12.44 -21.86
C ASN A 577 -0.15 -13.66 -21.54
N ASN A 578 1.04 -13.44 -20.97
CA ASN A 578 1.98 -14.51 -20.60
C ASN A 578 1.83 -14.95 -19.14
N LEU A 579 0.95 -14.32 -18.35
CA LEU A 579 0.61 -14.85 -17.03
C LEU A 579 -0.06 -16.22 -17.18
N GLU A 580 0.42 -17.19 -16.45
CA GLU A 580 -0.29 -18.47 -16.31
C GLU A 580 -1.65 -18.19 -15.64
N LYS A 581 -2.74 -18.47 -16.35
CA LYS A 581 -4.11 -18.28 -15.87
C LYS A 581 -4.55 -19.44 -15.02
#